data_6bd4f5985afaefd4e144972cc6a7e7bc
#
_entry.id   6bd4f5985afaefd4e144972cc6a7e7bc
#
_cell.length_a   1.000
_cell.length_b   1.000
_cell.length_c   1.000
_cell.angle_alpha   90.00
_cell.angle_beta   90.00
_cell.angle_gamma   90.00
#
_symmetry.space_group_name_H-M   'P 1'
#
loop_
_entity.id
_entity.type
_entity.pdbx_description
1 polymer ?
#
loop_
_entity_poly.entity_id
_entity_poly.type
_entity_poly.pdbx_seq_one_letter_code
_entity_poly.pdbx_strand_id
1 'polypeptide(L)'
;MELLTSELHCHNLFSNFNVGEHEPPYDCNVTIQEQLERARNIGLDVLFVTNHNTLDGYSQIVEYKNNHEKYEHIQVYPAEEVSIDDDSHVLVYGIHEKIKPGLSFEEVIDEAKRQNGVSSAPHPFSLIDAIRDKAKHCDLIEVFNSNNIDVFANTKATIFADEQNMIGVAGSDSHVISTLGRCSNIIESENTLDDILSAMKHERIQIQNTGYATTKETIEHLRYKVDNSKEFIHEYMAQFYPRSKTYLSLLLRLYERNPNSYLWILFYKFAIFAMKRLSRKINFQNLDPSFMKERNLGTLFKMSI
;
A
#
# COMPACT_ATOMS: atom_id res chain seq x y z
N MET A 1 18.86 23.28 -7.38
CA MET A 1 18.27 21.94 -7.09
C MET A 1 18.56 21.63 -5.64
N GLU A 2 17.56 21.18 -4.93
CA GLU A 2 17.61 20.83 -3.52
C GLU A 2 17.57 19.30 -3.38
N LEU A 3 17.94 18.79 -2.22
CA LEU A 3 17.74 17.38 -1.87
C LEU A 3 16.50 17.27 -0.99
N LEU A 4 15.41 16.80 -1.57
CA LEU A 4 14.10 16.75 -0.93
C LEU A 4 13.82 15.34 -0.38
N THR A 5 13.62 15.24 0.94
CA THR A 5 13.20 13.97 1.56
C THR A 5 11.71 13.74 1.29
N SER A 6 11.38 12.60 0.68
CA SER A 6 10.02 12.33 0.22
C SER A 6 9.45 11.00 0.71
N GLU A 7 8.13 11.00 0.97
CA GLU A 7 7.29 9.81 1.12
C GLU A 7 6.40 9.68 -0.13
N LEU A 8 6.45 8.53 -0.76
CA LEU A 8 5.78 8.29 -2.04
C LEU A 8 4.55 7.38 -1.94
N HIS A 9 4.36 6.69 -0.81
CA HIS A 9 3.24 5.75 -0.66
C HIS A 9 2.73 5.75 0.79
N CYS A 10 1.65 6.47 1.03
CA CYS A 10 1.00 6.50 2.34
C CYS A 10 -0.49 6.82 2.24
N HIS A 11 -1.24 6.37 3.24
CA HIS A 11 -2.69 6.48 3.32
C HIS A 11 -3.14 7.32 4.51
N ASN A 12 -4.39 7.76 4.45
CA ASN A 12 -5.10 8.35 5.57
C ASN A 12 -6.59 7.92 5.54
N LEU A 13 -7.41 8.49 6.42
CA LEU A 13 -8.84 8.15 6.57
C LEU A 13 -9.64 8.18 5.26
N PHE A 14 -9.20 8.92 4.23
CA PHE A 14 -9.88 8.99 2.95
C PHE A 14 -9.72 7.73 2.09
N SER A 15 -8.81 6.81 2.44
CA SER A 15 -8.79 5.48 1.85
C SER A 15 -10.01 4.64 2.22
N ASN A 16 -10.62 4.90 3.39
CA ASN A 16 -11.78 4.15 3.86
C ASN A 16 -12.95 4.29 2.88
N PHE A 17 -13.62 3.18 2.58
CA PHE A 17 -14.72 3.06 1.62
C PHE A 17 -14.33 3.28 0.15
N ASN A 18 -13.05 3.49 -0.14
CA ASN A 18 -12.52 3.65 -1.49
C ASN A 18 -11.60 2.49 -1.93
N VAL A 19 -11.37 1.50 -1.07
CA VAL A 19 -10.66 0.25 -1.39
C VAL A 19 -11.37 -0.56 -2.47
N GLY A 20 -10.75 -1.63 -2.95
CA GLY A 20 -11.33 -2.53 -3.94
C GLY A 20 -12.65 -3.18 -3.49
N GLU A 21 -13.48 -3.61 -4.43
CA GLU A 21 -14.81 -4.21 -4.16
C GLU A 21 -14.74 -5.40 -3.19
N HIS A 22 -13.62 -6.12 -3.21
CA HIS A 22 -13.43 -7.34 -2.40
C HIS A 22 -12.59 -7.11 -1.14
N GLU A 23 -12.36 -5.86 -0.78
CA GLU A 23 -11.58 -5.48 0.39
C GLU A 23 -12.44 -4.93 1.52
N PRO A 24 -12.01 -5.12 2.80
CA PRO A 24 -12.69 -4.51 3.93
C PRO A 24 -12.73 -2.98 3.80
N PRO A 25 -13.91 -2.33 3.98
CA PRO A 25 -14.08 -0.90 3.69
C PRO A 25 -13.30 0.02 4.61
N TYR A 26 -12.88 -0.44 5.78
CA TYR A 26 -12.02 0.30 6.69
C TYR A 26 -10.58 -0.14 6.54
N ASP A 27 -9.75 0.76 6.07
CA ASP A 27 -8.37 0.49 5.67
C ASP A 27 -7.35 1.23 6.53
N CYS A 28 -7.51 2.53 6.74
CA CYS A 28 -6.54 3.37 7.42
C CYS A 28 -7.17 4.19 8.54
N ASN A 29 -6.48 4.33 9.69
CA ASN A 29 -6.96 5.13 10.82
C ASN A 29 -6.20 6.47 11.00
N VAL A 30 -5.31 6.81 10.09
CA VAL A 30 -4.46 8.00 10.17
C VAL A 30 -5.25 9.25 9.78
N THR A 31 -5.34 10.21 10.68
CA THR A 31 -5.94 11.52 10.39
C THR A 31 -4.97 12.45 9.64
N ILE A 32 -5.49 13.43 8.92
CA ILE A 32 -4.69 14.49 8.27
C ILE A 32 -3.73 15.16 9.27
N GLN A 33 -4.22 15.46 10.46
CA GLN A 33 -3.41 16.13 11.49
C GLN A 33 -2.25 15.25 11.93
N GLU A 34 -2.49 13.97 12.22
CA GLU A 34 -1.45 13.01 12.62
C GLU A 34 -0.43 12.83 11.51
N GLN A 35 -0.90 12.74 10.26
CA GLN A 35 -0.06 12.55 9.08
C GLN A 35 0.92 13.73 8.90
N LEU A 36 0.43 14.98 8.93
CA LEU A 36 1.27 16.18 8.81
C LEU A 36 2.20 16.36 10.03
N GLU A 37 1.70 16.10 11.24
CA GLU A 37 2.54 16.18 12.44
C GLU A 37 3.68 15.16 12.40
N ARG A 38 3.39 13.94 11.93
CA ARG A 38 4.41 12.91 11.76
C ARG A 38 5.41 13.29 10.67
N ALA A 39 4.93 13.73 9.49
CA ALA A 39 5.78 14.20 8.39
C ALA A 39 6.74 15.30 8.86
N ARG A 40 6.24 16.29 9.59
CA ARG A 40 7.05 17.34 10.20
C ARG A 40 8.13 16.80 11.14
N ASN A 41 7.74 15.90 12.05
CA ASN A 41 8.63 15.38 13.08
C ASN A 41 9.76 14.50 12.53
N ILE A 42 9.58 13.92 11.35
CA ILE A 42 10.60 13.11 10.68
C ILE A 42 11.32 13.85 9.56
N GLY A 43 10.99 15.13 9.33
CA GLY A 43 11.67 16.01 8.38
C GLY A 43 11.38 15.65 6.91
N LEU A 44 10.12 15.34 6.57
CA LEU A 44 9.70 15.20 5.16
C LEU A 44 9.51 16.58 4.53
N ASP A 45 10.06 16.76 3.33
CA ASP A 45 9.86 17.93 2.49
C ASP A 45 8.69 17.72 1.52
N VAL A 46 8.51 16.49 1.04
CA VAL A 46 7.51 16.11 0.03
C VAL A 46 6.67 14.93 0.52
N LEU A 47 5.36 15.05 0.39
CA LEU A 47 4.39 14.03 0.74
C LEU A 47 3.43 13.80 -0.44
N PHE A 48 3.45 12.59 -0.99
CA PHE A 48 2.41 12.09 -1.88
C PHE A 48 1.45 11.21 -1.07
N VAL A 49 0.22 11.67 -0.90
CA VAL A 49 -0.83 10.89 -0.23
C VAL A 49 -1.57 10.09 -1.28
N THR A 50 -1.41 8.77 -1.24
CA THR A 50 -1.84 7.83 -2.26
C THR A 50 -3.06 7.03 -1.81
N ASN A 51 -4.09 7.71 -1.35
CA ASN A 51 -5.32 7.05 -0.91
C ASN A 51 -5.90 6.16 -2.02
N HIS A 52 -6.50 5.03 -1.63
CA HIS A 52 -7.14 4.12 -2.58
C HIS A 52 -8.26 4.81 -3.36
N ASN A 53 -8.17 4.76 -4.67
CA ASN A 53 -9.22 5.13 -5.62
C ASN A 53 -9.86 6.50 -5.37
N THR A 54 -9.11 7.47 -4.84
CA THR A 54 -9.64 8.82 -4.55
C THR A 54 -8.56 9.90 -4.44
N LEU A 55 -8.88 11.10 -4.87
CA LEU A 55 -8.12 12.33 -4.62
C LEU A 55 -8.76 13.20 -3.53
N ASP A 56 -9.86 12.78 -2.92
CA ASP A 56 -10.65 13.62 -2.01
C ASP A 56 -9.85 14.13 -0.79
N GLY A 57 -8.92 13.34 -0.27
CA GLY A 57 -8.08 13.75 0.86
C GLY A 57 -7.07 14.84 0.53
N TYR A 58 -6.72 15.04 -0.76
CA TYR A 58 -5.68 15.98 -1.16
C TYR A 58 -6.05 17.45 -0.84
N SER A 59 -7.22 17.91 -1.25
CA SER A 59 -7.65 19.28 -1.00
C SER A 59 -7.73 19.59 0.50
N GLN A 60 -8.24 18.65 1.29
CA GLN A 60 -8.41 18.82 2.73
C GLN A 60 -7.07 18.87 3.47
N ILE A 61 -6.08 18.05 3.07
CA ILE A 61 -4.76 18.10 3.70
C ILE A 61 -4.01 19.37 3.33
N VAL A 62 -4.15 19.86 2.09
CA VAL A 62 -3.57 21.14 1.65
C VAL A 62 -4.21 22.30 2.38
N GLU A 63 -5.54 22.34 2.51
CA GLU A 63 -6.26 23.36 3.28
C GLU A 63 -5.82 23.36 4.75
N TYR A 64 -5.79 22.19 5.38
CA TYR A 64 -5.35 22.07 6.77
C TYR A 64 -3.91 22.56 6.96
N LYS A 65 -3.00 22.14 6.08
CA LYS A 65 -1.59 22.56 6.07
C LYS A 65 -1.47 24.09 5.97
N ASN A 66 -2.17 24.70 5.02
CA ASN A 66 -2.09 26.15 4.77
C ASN A 66 -2.62 27.01 5.93
N ASN A 67 -3.47 26.44 6.76
CA ASN A 67 -3.98 27.10 7.98
C ASN A 67 -3.04 26.94 9.18
N HIS A 68 -1.89 26.28 9.03
CA HIS A 68 -0.95 26.01 10.13
C HIS A 68 0.50 26.21 9.70
N GLU A 69 1.09 27.36 10.00
CA GLU A 69 2.48 27.76 9.62
C GLU A 69 3.54 26.68 9.92
N LYS A 70 3.35 25.91 11.00
CA LYS A 70 4.30 24.84 11.38
C LYS A 70 4.49 23.72 10.33
N TYR A 71 3.64 23.65 9.30
CA TYR A 71 3.73 22.69 8.19
C TYR A 71 4.12 23.34 6.86
N GLU A 72 4.50 24.62 6.84
CA GLU A 72 4.78 25.38 5.62
C GLU A 72 5.85 24.71 4.74
N HIS A 73 6.88 24.14 5.36
CA HIS A 73 8.00 23.47 4.66
C HIS A 73 7.59 22.17 3.96
N ILE A 74 6.49 21.53 4.37
CA ILE A 74 6.03 20.28 3.76
C ILE A 74 5.21 20.60 2.52
N GLN A 75 5.58 20.11 1.36
CA GLN A 75 4.74 20.16 0.17
C GLN A 75 3.97 18.86 0.02
N VAL A 76 2.65 18.98 -0.17
CA VAL A 76 1.77 17.84 -0.42
C VAL A 76 1.34 17.90 -1.88
N TYR A 77 1.52 16.81 -2.60
CA TYR A 77 1.18 16.71 -4.01
C TYR A 77 0.11 15.63 -4.26
N PRO A 78 -0.72 15.80 -5.31
CA PRO A 78 -1.79 14.87 -5.60
C PRO A 78 -1.24 13.53 -6.11
N ALA A 79 -1.79 12.45 -5.58
CA ALA A 79 -1.50 11.09 -6.02
C ALA A 79 -2.65 10.15 -5.65
N GLU A 80 -2.67 8.98 -6.24
CA GLU A 80 -3.72 7.99 -6.04
C GLU A 80 -3.13 6.58 -6.15
N GLU A 81 -3.58 5.64 -5.32
CA GLU A 81 -3.40 4.21 -5.54
C GLU A 81 -4.65 3.66 -6.20
N VAL A 82 -4.53 3.29 -7.47
CA VAL A 82 -5.65 2.86 -8.32
C VAL A 82 -5.75 1.34 -8.32
N SER A 83 -6.91 0.81 -7.93
CA SER A 83 -7.24 -0.61 -8.09
C SER A 83 -7.62 -0.89 -9.55
N ILE A 84 -6.96 -1.85 -10.19
CA ILE A 84 -7.25 -2.26 -11.56
C ILE A 84 -8.20 -3.47 -11.61
N ASP A 85 -8.53 -3.95 -12.81
CA ASP A 85 -9.54 -4.98 -13.07
C ASP A 85 -9.26 -6.36 -12.46
N ASP A 86 -8.02 -6.64 -12.06
CA ASP A 86 -7.62 -7.89 -11.40
C ASP A 86 -7.37 -7.75 -9.88
N ASP A 87 -7.87 -6.65 -9.29
CA ASP A 87 -7.69 -6.25 -7.88
C ASP A 87 -6.23 -5.91 -7.52
N SER A 88 -5.31 -5.75 -8.49
CA SER A 88 -3.97 -5.25 -8.21
C SER A 88 -3.90 -3.72 -8.30
N HIS A 89 -2.79 -3.11 -7.85
CA HIS A 89 -2.70 -1.67 -7.67
C HIS A 89 -1.65 -1.03 -8.57
N VAL A 90 -1.89 0.25 -8.93
CA VAL A 90 -0.94 1.14 -9.60
C VAL A 90 -0.94 2.48 -8.87
N LEU A 91 0.24 2.97 -8.45
CA LEU A 91 0.39 4.34 -7.96
C LEU A 91 0.51 5.29 -9.14
N VAL A 92 -0.21 6.42 -9.04
CA VAL A 92 -0.12 7.49 -10.03
C VAL A 92 0.07 8.82 -9.32
N TYR A 93 1.17 9.52 -9.64
CA TYR A 93 1.55 10.79 -9.04
C TYR A 93 1.28 11.94 -9.99
N GLY A 94 0.91 13.10 -9.43
CA GLY A 94 0.76 14.35 -10.16
C GLY A 94 -0.50 14.45 -11.01
N ILE A 95 -1.54 13.70 -10.68
CA ILE A 95 -2.82 13.74 -11.38
C ILE A 95 -3.80 14.70 -10.71
N HIS A 96 -4.68 15.30 -11.51
CA HIS A 96 -5.68 16.26 -11.06
C HIS A 96 -7.11 15.74 -11.17
N GLU A 97 -7.31 14.70 -11.96
CA GLU A 97 -8.58 14.01 -12.14
C GLU A 97 -8.42 12.57 -11.64
N LYS A 98 -9.36 12.14 -10.80
CA LYS A 98 -9.42 10.77 -10.31
C LYS A 98 -9.46 9.76 -11.45
N ILE A 99 -8.65 8.71 -11.36
CA ILE A 99 -8.71 7.58 -12.27
C ILE A 99 -9.79 6.61 -11.79
N LYS A 100 -10.64 6.17 -12.72
CA LYS A 100 -11.71 5.24 -12.38
C LYS A 100 -11.13 3.88 -11.97
N PRO A 101 -11.49 3.33 -10.80
CA PRO A 101 -11.07 1.97 -10.44
C PRO A 101 -11.71 0.92 -11.35
N GLY A 102 -11.05 -0.24 -11.45
CA GLY A 102 -11.51 -1.36 -12.27
C GLY A 102 -11.23 -1.23 -13.77
N LEU A 103 -10.43 -0.25 -14.19
CA LEU A 103 -9.86 -0.19 -15.54
C LEU A 103 -8.78 -1.27 -15.68
N SER A 104 -8.46 -1.65 -16.93
CA SER A 104 -7.29 -2.49 -17.20
C SER A 104 -5.99 -1.75 -16.86
N PHE A 105 -4.92 -2.49 -16.66
CA PHE A 105 -3.60 -1.91 -16.39
C PHE A 105 -3.20 -0.88 -17.45
N GLU A 106 -3.39 -1.23 -18.72
CA GLU A 106 -3.03 -0.38 -19.86
C GLU A 106 -3.85 0.92 -19.89
N GLU A 107 -5.15 0.86 -19.58
CA GLU A 107 -6.01 2.04 -19.48
C GLU A 107 -5.58 2.97 -18.35
N VAL A 108 -5.17 2.43 -17.20
CA VAL A 108 -4.66 3.26 -16.08
C VAL A 108 -3.35 3.94 -16.47
N ILE A 109 -2.43 3.24 -17.15
CA ILE A 109 -1.17 3.84 -17.62
C ILE A 109 -1.43 4.93 -18.68
N ASP A 110 -2.38 4.72 -19.58
CA ASP A 110 -2.75 5.72 -20.59
C ASP A 110 -3.40 6.94 -19.94
N GLU A 111 -4.23 6.74 -18.92
CA GLU A 111 -4.86 7.82 -18.17
C GLU A 111 -3.84 8.64 -17.37
N ALA A 112 -2.85 7.97 -16.73
CA ALA A 112 -1.74 8.62 -16.06
C ALA A 112 -0.94 9.50 -17.05
N LYS A 113 -0.62 8.99 -18.23
CA LYS A 113 0.06 9.76 -19.29
C LYS A 113 -0.76 10.93 -19.80
N ARG A 114 -2.07 10.76 -19.99
CA ARG A 114 -2.99 11.84 -20.40
C ARG A 114 -2.91 13.04 -19.46
N GLN A 115 -2.71 12.79 -18.18
CA GLN A 115 -2.59 13.82 -17.15
C GLN A 115 -1.14 14.27 -16.89
N ASN A 116 -0.15 13.83 -17.68
CA ASN A 116 1.29 14.04 -17.46
C ASN A 116 1.82 13.48 -16.12
N GLY A 117 1.11 12.55 -15.51
CA GLY A 117 1.50 11.90 -14.27
C GLY A 117 2.70 10.97 -14.43
N VAL A 118 3.14 10.43 -13.30
CA VAL A 118 4.17 9.39 -13.19
C VAL A 118 3.53 8.15 -12.60
N SER A 119 3.71 7.00 -13.24
CA SER A 119 3.22 5.72 -12.75
C SER A 119 4.28 4.96 -11.95
N SER A 120 3.88 4.27 -10.89
CA SER A 120 4.75 3.37 -10.14
C SER A 120 4.04 2.05 -9.85
N ALA A 121 4.80 0.96 -9.86
CA ALA A 121 4.35 -0.36 -9.45
C ALA A 121 4.48 -0.50 -7.92
N PRO A 122 3.39 -0.35 -7.11
CA PRO A 122 3.46 -0.54 -5.68
C PRO A 122 3.62 -2.01 -5.35
N HIS A 123 4.41 -2.34 -4.32
CA HIS A 123 4.57 -3.72 -3.80
C HIS A 123 4.40 -4.83 -4.86
N PRO A 124 5.12 -4.79 -6.02
CA PRO A 124 4.77 -5.52 -7.25
C PRO A 124 4.82 -7.04 -7.12
N PHE A 125 5.42 -7.57 -6.06
CA PHE A 125 5.53 -9.01 -5.77
C PHE A 125 4.96 -9.39 -4.41
N SER A 126 4.08 -8.58 -3.84
CA SER A 126 3.32 -8.93 -2.64
C SER A 126 2.43 -10.17 -2.87
N LEU A 127 1.85 -10.71 -1.81
CA LEU A 127 0.96 -11.88 -1.92
C LEU A 127 -0.37 -11.54 -2.56
N ILE A 128 -0.89 -10.38 -2.26
CA ILE A 128 -2.15 -9.82 -2.76
C ILE A 128 -1.84 -8.49 -3.44
N ASP A 129 -2.72 -8.05 -4.33
CA ASP A 129 -2.72 -6.71 -4.98
C ASP A 129 -1.48 -6.42 -5.84
N ALA A 130 -0.77 -7.45 -6.29
CA ALA A 130 0.51 -7.37 -6.98
C ALA A 130 0.38 -7.46 -8.50
N ILE A 131 0.83 -6.41 -9.21
CA ILE A 131 0.83 -6.38 -10.69
C ILE A 131 1.93 -7.25 -11.34
N ARG A 132 2.89 -7.75 -10.57
CA ARG A 132 3.97 -8.65 -10.98
C ARG A 132 4.71 -8.16 -12.24
N ASP A 133 4.79 -8.97 -13.27
CA ASP A 133 5.55 -8.67 -14.48
C ASP A 133 5.01 -7.47 -15.28
N LYS A 134 3.77 -7.03 -15.04
CA LYS A 134 3.24 -5.77 -15.59
C LYS A 134 4.01 -4.55 -15.09
N ALA A 135 4.68 -4.66 -13.93
CA ALA A 135 5.48 -3.59 -13.33
C ALA A 135 6.49 -2.95 -14.30
N LYS A 136 7.05 -3.73 -15.24
CA LYS A 136 8.01 -3.23 -16.27
C LYS A 136 7.45 -2.13 -17.20
N HIS A 137 6.15 -1.90 -17.17
CA HIS A 137 5.50 -0.87 -17.99
C HIS A 137 5.16 0.41 -17.21
N CYS A 138 5.47 0.44 -15.90
CA CYS A 138 5.43 1.66 -15.09
C CYS A 138 6.72 2.46 -15.26
N ASP A 139 6.66 3.76 -14.93
CA ASP A 139 7.86 4.63 -14.90
C ASP A 139 8.78 4.25 -13.74
N LEU A 140 8.22 3.85 -12.60
CA LEU A 140 8.93 3.50 -11.37
C LEU A 140 8.46 2.14 -10.84
N ILE A 141 9.26 1.58 -9.93
CA ILE A 141 8.91 0.35 -9.21
C ILE A 141 9.29 0.46 -7.73
N GLU A 142 8.37 0.11 -6.83
CA GLU A 142 8.71 -0.05 -5.42
C GLU A 142 9.56 -1.31 -5.22
N VAL A 143 10.85 -1.11 -5.07
CA VAL A 143 11.78 -2.18 -4.69
C VAL A 143 11.79 -2.41 -3.18
N PHE A 144 11.29 -1.45 -2.43
CA PHE A 144 11.09 -1.57 -1.00
C PHE A 144 9.74 -0.98 -0.58
N ASN A 145 8.87 -1.84 -0.06
CA ASN A 145 7.61 -1.44 0.58
C ASN A 145 7.68 -1.87 2.05
N SER A 146 7.49 -0.91 2.97
CA SER A 146 7.61 -1.17 4.41
C SER A 146 6.51 -2.05 4.97
N ASN A 147 5.33 -2.02 4.35
CA ASN A 147 4.14 -2.78 4.77
C ASN A 147 4.16 -4.23 4.26
N ASN A 148 5.05 -4.57 3.33
CA ASN A 148 5.26 -5.96 2.96
C ASN A 148 5.57 -6.81 4.19
N ILE A 149 4.84 -7.91 4.34
CA ILE A 149 4.94 -8.79 5.51
C ILE A 149 6.32 -9.44 5.62
N ASP A 150 7.05 -9.54 4.51
CA ASP A 150 8.31 -10.28 4.43
C ASP A 150 9.31 -9.68 3.44
N VAL A 151 10.57 -10.11 3.59
CA VAL A 151 11.67 -9.66 2.74
C VAL A 151 11.61 -10.21 1.31
N PHE A 152 10.86 -11.29 1.04
CA PHE A 152 10.91 -12.00 -0.24
C PHE A 152 10.27 -11.17 -1.37
N ALA A 153 9.17 -10.48 -1.09
CA ALA A 153 8.52 -9.61 -2.04
C ALA A 153 9.46 -8.45 -2.47
N ASN A 154 10.05 -7.74 -1.50
CA ASN A 154 11.00 -6.65 -1.77
C ASN A 154 12.27 -7.15 -2.46
N THR A 155 12.82 -8.31 -2.05
CA THR A 155 13.98 -8.92 -2.72
C THR A 155 13.65 -9.25 -4.18
N LYS A 156 12.47 -9.81 -4.46
CA LYS A 156 12.05 -10.11 -5.84
C LYS A 156 11.87 -8.82 -6.65
N ALA A 157 11.30 -7.76 -6.05
CA ALA A 157 11.15 -6.46 -6.69
C ALA A 157 12.51 -5.84 -7.07
N THR A 158 13.48 -5.90 -6.15
CA THR A 158 14.84 -5.43 -6.42
C THR A 158 15.49 -6.17 -7.59
N ILE A 159 15.44 -7.51 -7.57
CA ILE A 159 15.99 -8.33 -8.66
C ILE A 159 15.32 -7.99 -9.99
N PHE A 160 13.99 -7.84 -9.99
CA PHE A 160 13.23 -7.52 -11.18
C PHE A 160 13.56 -6.12 -11.72
N ALA A 161 13.69 -5.14 -10.84
CA ALA A 161 14.08 -3.78 -11.22
C ALA A 161 15.46 -3.74 -11.89
N ASP A 162 16.43 -4.48 -11.32
CA ASP A 162 17.77 -4.61 -11.89
C ASP A 162 17.73 -5.30 -13.27
N GLU A 163 16.96 -6.39 -13.42
CA GLU A 163 16.82 -7.13 -14.68
C GLU A 163 16.12 -6.29 -15.77
N GLN A 164 15.21 -5.40 -15.40
CA GLN A 164 14.43 -4.58 -16.33
C GLN A 164 14.99 -3.15 -16.49
N ASN A 165 16.09 -2.79 -15.82
CA ASN A 165 16.67 -1.44 -15.75
C ASN A 165 15.64 -0.37 -15.36
N MET A 166 14.88 -0.62 -14.29
CA MET A 166 13.84 0.28 -13.79
C MET A 166 14.37 1.17 -12.66
N ILE A 167 13.79 2.34 -12.51
CA ILE A 167 14.05 3.24 -11.39
C ILE A 167 13.34 2.70 -10.15
N GLY A 168 14.14 2.25 -9.16
CA GLY A 168 13.64 1.71 -7.90
C GLY A 168 13.39 2.79 -6.87
N VAL A 169 12.22 2.74 -6.22
CA VAL A 169 11.82 3.65 -5.14
C VAL A 169 11.37 2.87 -3.90
N ALA A 170 11.18 3.58 -2.79
CA ALA A 170 10.65 3.01 -1.57
C ALA A 170 9.32 3.70 -1.18
N GLY A 171 8.36 2.92 -0.69
CA GLY A 171 7.09 3.39 -0.14
C GLY A 171 6.83 2.84 1.26
N SER A 172 6.34 3.68 2.19
CA SER A 172 5.99 3.17 3.52
C SER A 172 4.70 2.36 3.50
N ASP A 173 3.80 2.67 2.58
CA ASP A 173 2.48 2.08 2.48
C ASP A 173 1.77 2.10 3.85
N SER A 174 1.85 3.28 4.47
CA SER A 174 1.48 3.43 5.87
C SER A 174 -0.03 3.53 6.06
N HIS A 175 -0.57 2.60 6.85
CA HIS A 175 -1.97 2.55 7.26
C HIS A 175 -2.14 2.82 8.78
N VAL A 176 -1.02 2.88 9.50
CA VAL A 176 -0.94 3.29 10.91
C VAL A 176 0.16 4.34 11.05
N ILE A 177 -0.07 5.35 11.87
CA ILE A 177 0.80 6.55 11.90
C ILE A 177 2.27 6.24 12.21
N SER A 178 2.56 5.20 12.98
CA SER A 178 3.93 4.83 13.34
C SER A 178 4.75 4.27 12.18
N THR A 179 4.11 3.84 11.09
CA THR A 179 4.79 3.31 9.89
C THR A 179 5.12 4.41 8.87
N LEU A 180 4.49 5.58 8.94
CA LEU A 180 4.83 6.71 8.09
C LEU A 180 6.30 7.12 8.27
N GLY A 181 7.06 7.14 7.16
CA GLY A 181 8.48 7.41 7.13
C GLY A 181 9.37 6.25 7.58
N ARG A 182 8.85 5.02 7.60
CA ARG A 182 9.67 3.80 7.75
C ARG A 182 10.69 3.65 6.63
N CYS A 183 10.36 4.16 5.47
CA CYS A 183 11.29 4.40 4.38
C CYS A 183 11.07 5.80 3.82
N SER A 184 12.04 6.29 3.07
CA SER A 184 11.95 7.55 2.36
C SER A 184 12.88 7.56 1.15
N ASN A 185 12.63 8.49 0.26
CA ASN A 185 13.48 8.73 -0.89
C ASN A 185 14.06 10.16 -0.81
N ILE A 186 15.19 10.39 -1.48
CA ILE A 186 15.71 11.73 -1.78
C ILE A 186 15.46 12.01 -3.25
N ILE A 187 14.86 13.16 -3.54
CA ILE A 187 14.65 13.67 -4.89
C ILE A 187 15.52 14.90 -5.07
N GLU A 188 16.36 14.90 -6.09
CA GLU A 188 17.17 16.06 -6.48
C GLU A 188 16.38 16.94 -7.44
N SER A 189 15.72 18.00 -6.91
CA SER A 189 14.76 18.82 -7.65
C SER A 189 14.60 20.21 -7.02
N GLU A 190 13.95 21.13 -7.74
CA GLU A 190 13.21 22.21 -7.09
C GLU A 190 11.93 21.64 -6.53
N ASN A 191 11.40 22.26 -5.46
CA ASN A 191 10.19 21.75 -4.79
C ASN A 191 8.92 22.27 -5.48
N THR A 192 8.77 21.92 -6.76
CA THR A 192 7.55 22.11 -7.56
C THR A 192 7.09 20.76 -8.11
N LEU A 193 5.79 20.59 -8.34
CA LEU A 193 5.26 19.31 -8.84
C LEU A 193 5.93 18.87 -10.14
N ASP A 194 6.02 19.77 -11.12
CA ASP A 194 6.57 19.46 -12.45
C ASP A 194 8.05 19.05 -12.39
N ASP A 195 8.84 19.77 -11.57
CA ASP A 195 10.26 19.45 -11.41
C ASP A 195 10.48 18.12 -10.69
N ILE A 196 9.65 17.82 -9.68
CA ILE A 196 9.67 16.55 -8.94
C ILE A 196 9.30 15.40 -9.87
N LEU A 197 8.19 15.49 -10.61
CA LEU A 197 7.79 14.45 -11.57
C LEU A 197 8.84 14.24 -12.66
N SER A 198 9.46 15.34 -13.14
CA SER A 198 10.59 15.27 -14.06
C SER A 198 11.80 14.57 -13.42
N ALA A 199 12.14 14.89 -12.17
CA ALA A 199 13.24 14.25 -11.47
C ALA A 199 13.02 12.73 -11.30
N MET A 200 11.79 12.33 -10.97
CA MET A 200 11.42 10.92 -10.84
C MET A 200 11.59 10.15 -12.16
N LYS A 201 11.22 10.74 -13.30
CA LYS A 201 11.38 10.11 -14.64
C LYS A 201 12.84 10.08 -15.15
N HIS A 202 13.74 10.92 -14.61
CA HIS A 202 15.11 11.05 -15.08
C HIS A 202 16.16 10.57 -14.06
N GLU A 203 15.81 9.56 -13.25
CA GLU A 203 16.74 8.91 -12.30
C GLU A 203 17.36 9.87 -11.25
N ARG A 204 16.73 11.04 -11.01
CA ARG A 204 17.15 11.99 -9.96
C ARG A 204 16.41 11.72 -8.65
N ILE A 205 16.19 10.45 -8.37
CA ILE A 205 15.57 9.93 -7.16
C ILE A 205 16.36 8.73 -6.67
N GLN A 206 16.54 8.61 -5.37
CA GLN A 206 17.19 7.46 -4.75
C GLN A 206 16.62 7.17 -3.38
N ILE A 207 16.65 5.90 -2.98
CA ILE A 207 16.20 5.48 -1.66
C ILE A 207 17.16 6.02 -0.60
N GLN A 208 16.63 6.74 0.40
CA GLN A 208 17.40 7.28 1.51
C GLN A 208 17.51 6.29 2.67
N ASN A 209 16.37 5.73 3.08
CA ASN A 209 16.33 4.74 4.15
C ASN A 209 15.25 3.68 3.87
N THR A 210 15.37 2.56 4.56
CA THR A 210 14.43 1.44 4.50
C THR A 210 14.20 0.84 5.89
N GLY A 211 12.95 0.44 6.17
CA GLY A 211 12.59 -0.23 7.41
C GLY A 211 11.23 -0.92 7.29
N TYR A 212 11.14 -2.17 7.72
CA TYR A 212 9.87 -2.90 7.72
C TYR A 212 8.95 -2.45 8.85
N ALA A 213 7.63 -2.49 8.59
CA ALA A 213 6.65 -2.44 9.65
C ALA A 213 6.90 -3.61 10.63
N THR A 214 6.79 -3.32 11.92
CA THR A 214 6.93 -4.35 12.95
C THR A 214 5.71 -5.24 13.00
N THR A 215 5.85 -6.47 13.50
CA THR A 215 4.72 -7.37 13.73
C THR A 215 3.61 -6.71 14.58
N LYS A 216 3.96 -5.82 15.51
CA LYS A 216 2.98 -5.09 16.32
C LYS A 216 2.15 -4.13 15.45
N GLU A 217 2.80 -3.37 14.59
CA GLU A 217 2.14 -2.42 13.67
C GLU A 217 1.27 -3.14 12.64
N THR A 218 1.75 -4.26 12.09
CA THR A 218 0.95 -5.12 11.20
C THR A 218 -0.31 -5.64 11.91
N ILE A 219 -0.19 -6.08 13.17
CA ILE A 219 -1.35 -6.53 13.95
C ILE A 219 -2.29 -5.36 14.24
N GLU A 220 -1.79 -4.16 14.53
CA GLU A 220 -2.58 -2.95 14.76
C GLU A 220 -3.44 -2.62 13.54
N HIS A 221 -2.86 -2.61 12.34
CA HIS A 221 -3.58 -2.41 11.08
C HIS A 221 -4.64 -3.49 10.86
N LEU A 222 -4.27 -4.78 10.95
CA LEU A 222 -5.21 -5.89 10.77
C LEU A 222 -6.40 -5.83 11.75
N ARG A 223 -6.13 -5.45 13.00
CA ARG A 223 -7.19 -5.28 14.01
C ARG A 223 -8.12 -4.13 13.64
N TYR A 224 -7.60 -3.00 13.19
CA TYR A 224 -8.42 -1.89 12.73
C TYR A 224 -9.37 -2.33 11.61
N LYS A 225 -8.87 -3.04 10.60
CA LYS A 225 -9.70 -3.60 9.50
C LYS A 225 -10.77 -4.55 10.04
N VAL A 226 -10.43 -5.50 10.89
CA VAL A 226 -11.36 -6.49 11.44
C VAL A 226 -12.41 -5.86 12.36
N ASP A 227 -11.99 -4.96 13.26
CA ASP A 227 -12.89 -4.36 14.26
C ASP A 227 -13.95 -3.46 13.63
N ASN A 228 -13.63 -2.80 12.52
CA ASN A 228 -14.51 -1.84 11.86
C ASN A 228 -15.28 -2.44 10.65
N SER A 229 -14.82 -3.54 10.06
CA SER A 229 -15.41 -4.13 8.84
C SER A 229 -16.20 -5.42 9.10
N LYS A 230 -16.77 -5.61 10.27
CA LYS A 230 -17.42 -6.89 10.69
C LYS A 230 -18.54 -7.34 9.76
N GLU A 231 -19.42 -6.42 9.37
CA GLU A 231 -20.55 -6.73 8.47
C GLU A 231 -20.04 -7.22 7.12
N PHE A 232 -19.10 -6.49 6.53
CA PHE A 232 -18.43 -6.89 5.30
C PHE A 232 -17.79 -8.28 5.42
N ILE A 233 -17.05 -8.54 6.51
CA ILE A 233 -16.39 -9.83 6.73
C ILE A 233 -17.42 -10.97 6.80
N HIS A 234 -18.57 -10.75 7.45
CA HIS A 234 -19.64 -11.74 7.49
C HIS A 234 -20.24 -12.04 6.10
N GLU A 235 -20.49 -11.03 5.30
CA GLU A 235 -21.00 -11.16 3.94
C GLU A 235 -19.95 -11.84 3.03
N TYR A 236 -18.72 -11.39 3.08
CA TYR A 236 -17.59 -11.95 2.34
C TYR A 236 -17.38 -13.44 2.63
N MET A 237 -17.43 -13.84 3.93
CA MET A 237 -17.35 -15.25 4.31
C MET A 237 -18.53 -16.07 3.77
N ALA A 238 -19.72 -15.48 3.74
CA ALA A 238 -20.90 -16.16 3.24
C ALA A 238 -20.82 -16.41 1.73
N GLN A 239 -20.32 -15.43 1.00
CA GLN A 239 -20.22 -15.48 -0.46
C GLN A 239 -19.05 -16.34 -0.94
N PHE A 240 -17.86 -16.14 -0.39
CA PHE A 240 -16.63 -16.71 -0.92
C PHE A 240 -16.13 -17.94 -0.18
N TYR A 241 -16.57 -18.17 1.07
CA TYR A 241 -16.16 -19.33 1.88
C TYR A 241 -17.36 -20.11 2.45
N PRO A 242 -18.37 -20.49 1.62
CA PRO A 242 -19.62 -21.08 2.13
C PRO A 242 -19.40 -22.37 2.91
N ARG A 243 -18.41 -23.19 2.52
CA ARG A 243 -18.07 -24.45 3.22
C ARG A 243 -17.42 -24.22 4.59
N SER A 244 -16.70 -23.12 4.76
CA SER A 244 -15.99 -22.79 6.00
C SER A 244 -16.70 -21.73 6.83
N LYS A 245 -17.80 -21.15 6.34
CA LYS A 245 -18.54 -20.05 6.97
C LYS A 245 -18.83 -20.28 8.45
N THR A 246 -19.32 -21.48 8.81
CA THR A 246 -19.68 -21.79 10.19
C THR A 246 -18.48 -21.69 11.14
N TYR A 247 -17.34 -22.22 10.75
CA TYR A 247 -16.10 -22.17 11.55
C TYR A 247 -15.54 -20.76 11.62
N LEU A 248 -15.52 -20.05 10.52
CA LEU A 248 -15.04 -18.64 10.46
C LEU A 248 -15.92 -17.72 11.29
N SER A 249 -17.26 -17.88 11.21
CA SER A 249 -18.20 -17.11 12.03
C SER A 249 -18.06 -17.42 13.53
N LEU A 250 -17.75 -18.67 13.89
CA LEU A 250 -17.45 -19.01 15.28
C LEU A 250 -16.16 -18.33 15.76
N LEU A 251 -15.11 -18.35 14.95
CA LEU A 251 -13.84 -17.67 15.28
C LEU A 251 -14.05 -16.16 15.44
N LEU A 252 -14.80 -15.53 14.54
CA LEU A 252 -15.10 -14.09 14.62
C LEU A 252 -15.89 -13.76 15.90
N ARG A 253 -16.90 -14.55 16.24
CA ARG A 253 -17.65 -14.37 17.51
C ARG A 253 -16.77 -14.54 18.76
N LEU A 254 -15.81 -15.48 18.73
CA LEU A 254 -14.86 -15.65 19.82
C LEU A 254 -13.92 -14.45 19.92
N TYR A 255 -13.47 -13.92 18.77
CA TYR A 255 -12.70 -12.69 18.70
C TYR A 255 -13.49 -11.52 19.30
N GLU A 256 -14.73 -11.29 18.87
CA GLU A 256 -15.59 -10.20 19.34
C GLU A 256 -15.83 -10.22 20.86
N ARG A 257 -15.91 -11.43 21.45
CA ARG A 257 -16.08 -11.58 22.92
C ARG A 257 -14.86 -11.14 23.72
N ASN A 258 -13.68 -11.32 23.16
CA ASN A 258 -12.41 -10.96 23.83
C ASN A 258 -11.31 -10.63 22.80
N PRO A 259 -11.38 -9.47 22.11
CA PRO A 259 -10.44 -9.10 21.05
C PRO A 259 -9.02 -8.88 21.58
N ASN A 260 -8.86 -8.64 22.90
CA ASN A 260 -7.56 -8.43 23.56
C ASN A 260 -6.92 -9.73 24.07
N SER A 261 -7.52 -10.88 23.82
CA SER A 261 -6.93 -12.16 24.21
C SER A 261 -5.57 -12.37 23.54
N TYR A 262 -4.59 -12.82 24.33
CA TYR A 262 -3.26 -13.17 23.83
C TYR A 262 -3.31 -14.28 22.74
N LEU A 263 -4.34 -15.11 22.73
CA LEU A 263 -4.54 -16.13 21.70
C LEU A 263 -4.66 -15.53 20.30
N TRP A 264 -5.28 -14.34 20.17
CA TRP A 264 -5.39 -13.67 18.85
C TRP A 264 -4.05 -13.11 18.40
N ILE A 265 -3.21 -12.65 19.32
CA ILE A 265 -1.84 -12.24 18.99
C ILE A 265 -1.05 -13.43 18.45
N LEU A 266 -1.19 -14.61 19.07
CA LEU A 266 -0.56 -15.84 18.57
C LEU A 266 -1.10 -16.25 17.20
N PHE A 267 -2.40 -16.13 17.00
CA PHE A 267 -3.05 -16.41 15.71
C PHE A 267 -2.53 -15.48 14.60
N TYR A 268 -2.47 -14.17 14.86
CA TYR A 268 -1.91 -13.21 13.89
C TYR A 268 -0.44 -13.52 13.58
N LYS A 269 0.37 -13.81 14.60
CA LYS A 269 1.78 -14.18 14.38
C LYS A 269 1.93 -15.45 13.54
N PHE A 270 1.06 -16.44 13.75
CA PHE A 270 1.04 -17.65 12.95
C PHE A 270 0.61 -17.35 11.50
N ALA A 271 -0.42 -16.54 11.31
CA ALA A 271 -0.84 -16.11 9.97
C ALA A 271 0.29 -15.39 9.22
N ILE A 272 0.96 -14.42 9.86
CA ILE A 272 2.11 -13.72 9.29
C ILE A 272 3.24 -14.71 8.93
N PHE A 273 3.53 -15.68 9.79
CA PHE A 273 4.53 -16.72 9.48
C PHE A 273 4.15 -17.56 8.26
N ALA A 274 2.89 -17.99 8.17
CA ALA A 274 2.36 -18.73 7.03
C ALA A 274 2.44 -17.93 5.72
N MET A 275 2.08 -16.66 5.78
CA MET A 275 2.14 -15.74 4.64
C MET A 275 3.60 -15.52 4.16
N LYS A 276 4.55 -15.37 5.08
CA LYS A 276 5.99 -15.30 4.72
C LYS A 276 6.47 -16.54 3.99
N ARG A 277 6.07 -17.72 4.43
CA ARG A 277 6.42 -18.98 3.73
C ARG A 277 5.80 -19.04 2.34
N LEU A 278 4.55 -18.62 2.23
CA LEU A 278 3.84 -18.59 0.95
C LEU A 278 4.49 -17.61 -0.03
N SER A 279 4.82 -16.41 0.42
CA SER A 279 5.54 -15.40 -0.37
C SER A 279 6.86 -15.96 -0.92
N ARG A 280 7.66 -16.64 -0.08
CA ARG A 280 8.89 -17.30 -0.52
C ARG A 280 8.64 -18.34 -1.62
N LYS A 281 7.60 -19.18 -1.45
CA LYS A 281 7.27 -20.21 -2.44
C LYS A 281 6.86 -19.60 -3.79
N ILE A 282 6.05 -18.55 -3.76
CA ILE A 282 5.58 -17.87 -4.97
C ILE A 282 6.75 -17.16 -5.66
N ASN A 283 7.51 -16.35 -4.93
CA ASN A 283 8.51 -15.46 -5.52
C ASN A 283 9.83 -16.19 -5.91
N PHE A 284 10.14 -17.34 -5.29
CA PHE A 284 11.44 -18.02 -5.48
C PHE A 284 11.37 -19.53 -5.74
N GLN A 285 10.18 -20.15 -5.69
CA GLN A 285 10.03 -21.60 -5.92
C GLN A 285 8.99 -21.92 -6.99
N ASN A 286 8.62 -20.93 -7.81
CA ASN A 286 7.69 -21.05 -8.93
C ASN A 286 6.29 -21.59 -8.52
N LEU A 287 5.83 -21.34 -7.30
CA LEU A 287 4.47 -21.65 -6.94
C LEU A 287 3.53 -20.66 -7.63
N ASP A 288 2.63 -21.16 -8.47
CA ASP A 288 1.63 -20.33 -9.12
C ASP A 288 0.67 -19.70 -8.08
N PRO A 289 0.56 -18.35 -8.00
CA PRO A 289 -0.33 -17.68 -7.07
C PRO A 289 -1.83 -17.84 -7.40
N SER A 290 -2.19 -18.35 -8.56
CA SER A 290 -3.59 -18.45 -9.02
C SER A 290 -4.51 -19.22 -8.05
N PHE A 291 -3.97 -20.16 -7.26
CA PHE A 291 -4.73 -20.88 -6.24
C PHE A 291 -5.29 -19.96 -5.14
N MET A 292 -4.74 -18.77 -4.94
CA MET A 292 -5.25 -17.80 -3.97
C MET A 292 -6.62 -17.27 -4.42
N LYS A 293 -6.85 -17.16 -5.73
CA LYS A 293 -8.14 -16.76 -6.31
C LYS A 293 -9.25 -17.81 -6.13
N GLU A 294 -8.88 -19.08 -5.84
CA GLU A 294 -9.84 -20.15 -5.54
C GLU A 294 -10.55 -19.93 -4.19
N ARG A 295 -10.03 -19.06 -3.33
CA ARG A 295 -10.59 -18.74 -2.01
C ARG A 295 -10.90 -19.98 -1.16
N ASN A 296 -10.03 -20.99 -1.24
CA ASN A 296 -10.15 -22.25 -0.51
C ASN A 296 -9.19 -22.29 0.68
N LEU A 297 -9.72 -22.20 1.91
CA LEU A 297 -8.91 -22.22 3.13
C LEU A 297 -8.05 -23.49 3.28
N GLY A 298 -8.56 -24.64 2.84
CA GLY A 298 -7.79 -25.89 2.88
C GLY A 298 -6.58 -25.84 1.95
N THR A 299 -6.75 -25.30 0.74
CA THR A 299 -5.66 -25.08 -0.23
C THR A 299 -4.67 -24.06 0.32
N LEU A 300 -5.15 -22.91 0.82
CA LEU A 300 -4.29 -21.89 1.42
C LEU A 300 -3.46 -22.45 2.56
N PHE A 301 -4.05 -23.20 3.48
CA PHE A 301 -3.34 -23.82 4.59
C PHE A 301 -2.29 -24.82 4.09
N LYS A 302 -2.66 -25.73 3.17
CA LYS A 302 -1.75 -26.73 2.59
C LYS A 302 -0.56 -26.07 1.90
N MET A 303 -0.77 -24.98 1.18
CA MET A 303 0.30 -24.28 0.46
C MET A 303 1.17 -23.44 1.41
N SER A 304 0.66 -23.01 2.56
CA SER A 304 1.37 -22.20 3.56
C SER A 304 2.32 -23.03 4.46
N ILE A 305 2.09 -24.33 4.58
CA ILE A 305 2.94 -25.25 5.35
C ILE A 305 4.02 -25.85 4.44
#